data_56957ed5b033a9f2f92ca601f82b5cae
#
_entry.id   56957ed5b033a9f2f92ca601f82b5cae
#
_cell.length_a   1.000
_cell.length_b   1.000
_cell.length_c   1.000
_cell.angle_alpha   90.00
_cell.angle_beta   90.00
_cell.angle_gamma   90.00
#
_symmetry.space_group_name_H-M   'P 1'
#
loop_
_entity.id
_entity.type
_entity.pdbx_description
1 polymer ?
#
loop_
_entity_poly.entity_id
_entity_poly.type
_entity_poly.pdbx_seq_one_letter_code
_entity_poly.pdbx_strand_id
1 'polypeptide(L)'
;MHILLIGDVVGNSGCCFLQERLPQLKRTHQVDLTIVNGENSAQGNGITKHSMEQLFSAGADIITTGNHCFQRREALSIYEKETILRPLNFPDSCPGHGC
;
A
#
# COMPACT_ATOMS: atom_id res chain seq x y z
N MET A 1 -12.33 7.63 -16.65
CA MET A 1 -11.51 7.49 -15.42
C MET A 1 -10.31 6.59 -15.71
N HIS A 2 -9.12 7.02 -15.29
CA HIS A 2 -7.91 6.23 -15.43
C HIS A 2 -7.46 5.76 -14.05
N ILE A 3 -7.36 4.46 -13.88
CA ILE A 3 -6.92 3.83 -12.64
C ILE A 3 -5.56 3.18 -12.87
N LEU A 4 -4.59 3.53 -12.02
CA LEU A 4 -3.26 2.92 -12.05
C LEU A 4 -3.15 1.90 -10.93
N LEU A 5 -2.84 0.66 -11.30
CA LEU A 5 -2.61 -0.43 -10.35
C LEU A 5 -1.12 -0.73 -10.31
N ILE A 6 -0.54 -0.65 -9.13
CA ILE A 6 0.88 -0.95 -8.93
C ILE A 6 0.98 -2.22 -8.08
N GLY A 7 1.65 -3.21 -8.63
CA GLY A 7 1.88 -4.48 -7.95
C GLY A 7 2.94 -4.35 -6.86
N ASP A 8 3.28 -5.45 -6.30
CA ASP A 8 4.15 -5.68 -5.17
C ASP A 8 5.34 -4.71 -5.04
N VAL A 9 5.22 -3.70 -4.19
CA VAL A 9 6.32 -2.78 -3.88
C VAL A 9 7.13 -3.37 -2.74
N VAL A 10 8.40 -3.67 -3.01
CA VAL A 10 9.26 -4.41 -2.08
C VAL A 10 10.33 -3.50 -1.48
N GLY A 11 10.28 -3.37 -0.15
CA GLY A 11 11.31 -2.73 0.66
C GLY A 11 11.48 -1.25 0.39
N ASN A 12 12.50 -0.68 1.03
CA ASN A 12 12.78 0.75 0.93
C ASN A 12 13.14 1.16 -0.50
N SER A 13 13.88 0.31 -1.22
CA SER A 13 14.27 0.60 -2.61
C SER A 13 13.05 0.73 -3.52
N GLY A 14 12.06 -0.15 -3.35
CA GLY A 14 10.81 -0.08 -4.09
C GLY A 14 10.02 1.18 -3.76
N CYS A 15 9.91 1.51 -2.48
CA CYS A 15 9.24 2.73 -2.04
C CYS A 15 9.90 3.99 -2.59
N CYS A 16 11.23 4.06 -2.54
CA CYS A 16 11.98 5.21 -3.07
C CYS A 16 11.83 5.35 -4.58
N PHE A 17 11.89 4.24 -5.30
CA PHE A 17 11.69 4.25 -6.75
C PHE A 17 10.29 4.78 -7.10
N LEU A 18 9.29 4.34 -6.35
CA LEU A 18 7.92 4.80 -6.56
C LEU A 18 7.78 6.30 -6.28
N GLN A 19 8.40 6.80 -5.22
CA GLN A 19 8.39 8.23 -4.91
C GLN A 19 8.98 9.07 -6.04
N GLU A 20 10.02 8.56 -6.72
CA GLU A 20 10.63 9.25 -7.84
C GLU A 20 9.77 9.23 -9.11
N ARG A 21 9.10 8.11 -9.36
CA ARG A 21 8.47 7.86 -10.67
C ARG A 21 6.97 8.10 -10.71
N LEU A 22 6.28 7.86 -9.59
CA LEU A 22 4.82 7.89 -9.58
C LEU A 22 4.24 9.26 -9.95
N PRO A 23 4.76 10.39 -9.45
CA PRO A 23 4.18 11.69 -9.82
C PRO A 23 4.17 11.93 -11.32
N GLN A 24 5.25 11.56 -12.02
CA GLN A 24 5.35 11.73 -13.46
C GLN A 24 4.41 10.78 -14.21
N LEU A 25 4.33 9.52 -13.77
CA LEU A 25 3.41 8.53 -14.36
C LEU A 25 1.96 9.01 -14.25
N LYS A 26 1.59 9.54 -13.10
CA LYS A 26 0.23 10.04 -12.87
C LYS A 26 -0.10 11.18 -13.83
N ARG A 27 0.84 12.10 -14.04
CA ARG A 27 0.65 13.22 -14.97
C ARG A 27 0.59 12.73 -16.41
N THR A 28 1.53 11.89 -16.82
CA THR A 28 1.64 11.40 -18.19
C THR A 28 0.39 10.65 -18.63
N HIS A 29 -0.18 9.84 -17.74
CA HIS A 29 -1.33 8.98 -18.04
C HIS A 29 -2.66 9.53 -17.53
N GLN A 30 -2.66 10.76 -17.00
CA GLN A 30 -3.87 11.40 -16.47
C GLN A 30 -4.61 10.50 -15.48
N VAL A 31 -3.87 9.99 -14.50
CA VAL A 31 -4.38 9.01 -13.54
C VAL A 31 -5.28 9.70 -12.51
N ASP A 32 -6.49 9.15 -12.33
CA ASP A 32 -7.47 9.64 -11.36
C ASP A 32 -7.37 8.92 -10.03
N LEU A 33 -7.00 7.63 -10.04
CA LEU A 33 -6.91 6.82 -8.83
C LEU A 33 -5.70 5.90 -8.92
N THR A 34 -4.90 5.86 -7.87
CA THR A 34 -3.71 4.99 -7.78
C THR A 34 -3.88 4.02 -6.63
N ILE A 35 -3.81 2.72 -6.93
CA ILE A 35 -3.93 1.63 -5.98
C ILE A 35 -2.59 0.88 -5.97
N VAL A 36 -1.99 0.74 -4.79
CA VAL A 36 -0.65 0.14 -4.64
C VAL A 36 -0.74 -1.05 -3.70
N ASN A 37 -0.15 -2.18 -4.10
CA ASN A 37 0.04 -3.29 -3.18
C ASN A 37 1.28 -3.03 -2.34
N GLY A 38 1.09 -2.89 -1.03
CA GLY A 38 2.15 -2.55 -0.08
C GLY A 38 2.48 -3.63 0.92
N GLU A 39 2.02 -4.86 0.72
CA GLU A 39 2.21 -5.93 1.71
C GLU A 39 3.68 -6.26 2.01
N ASN A 40 4.59 -5.95 1.10
CA ASN A 40 6.03 -6.19 1.25
C ASN A 40 6.85 -4.89 1.25
N SER A 41 6.20 -3.75 1.51
CA SER A 41 6.86 -2.44 1.44
C SER A 41 7.82 -2.18 2.60
N ALA A 42 7.64 -2.85 3.73
CA ALA A 42 8.62 -2.82 4.81
C ALA A 42 9.84 -3.65 4.45
N GLN A 43 10.94 -3.41 5.13
CA GLN A 43 12.17 -4.13 4.85
C GLN A 43 11.97 -5.64 5.05
N GLY A 44 12.14 -6.40 3.99
CA GLY A 44 11.96 -7.86 3.98
C GLY A 44 10.54 -8.26 3.62
N ASN A 45 9.58 -8.00 4.49
CA ASN A 45 8.17 -8.31 4.26
C ASN A 45 7.28 -7.49 5.19
N GLY A 46 5.99 -7.55 4.94
CA GLY A 46 5.00 -6.83 5.72
C GLY A 46 4.94 -5.34 5.36
N ILE A 47 4.15 -4.61 6.11
CA ILE A 47 3.98 -3.17 5.98
C ILE A 47 4.15 -2.53 7.36
N THR A 48 4.79 -1.37 7.40
CA THR A 48 4.96 -0.58 8.62
C THR A 48 4.32 0.78 8.44
N LYS A 49 4.16 1.51 9.52
CA LYS A 49 3.68 2.90 9.46
C LYS A 49 4.60 3.74 8.56
N HIS A 50 5.91 3.55 8.66
CA HIS A 50 6.89 4.27 7.83
C HIS A 50 6.71 3.96 6.35
N SER A 51 6.65 2.67 5.97
CA SER A 51 6.47 2.29 4.56
C SER A 51 5.11 2.74 4.03
N MET A 52 4.06 2.66 4.85
CA MET A 52 2.74 3.19 4.49
C MET A 52 2.81 4.68 4.16
N GLU A 53 3.46 5.46 5.01
CA GLU A 53 3.60 6.91 4.81
C GLU A 53 4.40 7.21 3.54
N GLN A 54 5.44 6.41 3.24
CA GLN A 54 6.20 6.54 2.00
C GLN A 54 5.31 6.32 0.78
N LEU A 55 4.45 5.31 0.81
CA LEU A 55 3.56 4.99 -0.31
C LEU A 55 2.51 6.09 -0.53
N PHE A 56 1.91 6.59 0.54
CA PHE A 56 0.95 7.69 0.42
C PHE A 56 1.61 8.97 -0.05
N SER A 57 2.81 9.30 0.45
CA SER A 57 3.53 10.48 -0.01
C SER A 57 3.99 10.36 -1.46
N ALA A 58 4.22 9.15 -1.95
CA ALA A 58 4.51 8.92 -3.37
C ALA A 58 3.32 9.22 -4.27
N GLY A 59 2.10 9.10 -3.74
CA GLY A 59 0.89 9.39 -4.48
C GLY A 59 -0.14 8.26 -4.52
N ALA A 60 0.02 7.23 -3.69
CA ALA A 60 -0.99 6.18 -3.57
C ALA A 60 -2.26 6.73 -2.91
N ASP A 61 -3.41 6.34 -3.41
CA ASP A 61 -4.71 6.69 -2.84
C ASP A 61 -5.22 5.56 -1.96
N ILE A 62 -4.98 4.31 -2.36
CA ILE A 62 -5.38 3.11 -1.64
C ILE A 62 -4.20 2.14 -1.61
N ILE A 63 -3.99 1.51 -0.46
CA ILE A 63 -2.99 0.46 -0.30
C ILE A 63 -3.71 -0.87 -0.07
N THR A 64 -3.38 -1.85 -0.91
CA THR A 64 -3.85 -3.23 -0.70
C THR A 64 -2.75 -4.05 -0.06
N THR A 65 -3.13 -5.14 0.58
CA THR A 65 -2.21 -6.06 1.22
C THR A 65 -2.54 -7.50 0.84
N GLY A 66 -1.82 -8.46 1.39
CA GLY A 66 -2.00 -9.87 1.10
C GLY A 66 -1.65 -10.72 2.30
N ASN A 67 -1.07 -11.89 2.07
CA ASN A 67 -0.76 -12.84 3.14
C ASN A 67 0.26 -12.33 4.17
N HIS A 68 1.02 -11.27 3.85
CA HIS A 68 1.95 -10.64 4.79
C HIS A 68 1.38 -9.45 5.53
N CYS A 69 0.07 -9.20 5.43
CA CYS A 69 -0.54 -7.97 5.96
C CYS A 69 -0.36 -7.79 7.48
N PHE A 70 -0.33 -8.89 8.25
CA PHE A 70 -0.15 -8.83 9.70
C PHE A 70 1.23 -9.30 10.15
N GLN A 71 2.21 -9.30 9.26
CA GLN A 71 3.57 -9.77 9.56
C GLN A 71 4.27 -8.91 10.62
N ARG A 72 3.95 -7.61 10.64
CA ARG A 72 4.53 -6.64 11.58
C ARG A 72 3.48 -6.25 12.62
N ARG A 73 3.57 -6.79 13.83
CA ARG A 73 2.59 -6.54 14.90
C ARG A 73 2.52 -5.06 15.29
N GLU A 74 3.65 -4.36 15.29
CA GLU A 74 3.73 -2.94 15.65
C GLU A 74 2.96 -2.05 14.66
N ALA A 75 2.62 -2.56 13.52
CA ALA A 75 1.91 -1.80 12.49
C ALA A 75 0.42 -2.13 12.40
N LEU A 76 -0.13 -2.94 13.30
CA LEU A 76 -1.54 -3.34 13.20
C LEU A 76 -2.50 -2.15 13.24
N SER A 77 -2.14 -1.07 13.91
CA SER A 77 -2.98 0.13 14.00
C SER A 77 -3.19 0.83 12.65
N ILE A 78 -2.32 0.61 11.65
CA ILE A 78 -2.50 1.23 10.33
C ILE A 78 -3.78 0.75 9.65
N TYR A 79 -4.25 -0.46 9.99
CA TYR A 79 -5.44 -1.03 9.37
C TYR A 79 -6.75 -0.39 9.85
N GLU A 80 -6.68 0.54 10.77
CA GLU A 80 -7.83 1.38 11.13
C GLU A 80 -8.17 2.38 10.01
N LYS A 81 -7.21 2.68 9.12
CA LYS A 81 -7.46 3.56 7.98
C LYS A 81 -8.29 2.83 6.92
N GLU A 82 -9.32 3.50 6.42
CA GLU A 82 -10.20 2.93 5.38
C GLU A 82 -9.51 2.75 4.03
N THR A 83 -8.40 3.42 3.82
CA THR A 83 -7.62 3.36 2.57
C THR A 83 -6.53 2.30 2.58
N ILE A 84 -6.43 1.51 3.66
CA ILE A 84 -5.53 0.35 3.73
C ILE A 84 -6.38 -0.89 3.90
N LEU A 85 -6.30 -1.80 2.94
CA LEU A 85 -7.16 -2.97 2.89
C LEU A 85 -6.40 -4.24 3.22
N ARG A 86 -6.94 -5.04 4.14
CA ARG A 86 -6.53 -6.43 4.32
C ARG A 86 -7.23 -7.31 3.29
N PRO A 87 -6.79 -8.57 3.09
CA PRO A 87 -7.52 -9.47 2.20
C PRO A 87 -8.98 -9.66 2.65
N LEU A 88 -9.89 -9.58 1.69
CA LEU A 88 -11.32 -9.66 1.96
C LEU A 88 -11.73 -11.00 2.58
N ASN A 89 -11.04 -12.07 2.20
CA ASN A 89 -11.32 -13.43 2.66
C ASN A 89 -10.78 -13.74 4.07
N PHE A 90 -10.13 -12.79 4.72
CA PHE A 90 -9.74 -12.95 6.13
C PHE A 90 -10.98 -12.82 7.01
N PRO A 91 -11.00 -13.49 8.19
CA PRO A 91 -12.14 -13.41 9.11
C PRO A 91 -12.48 -11.98 9.51
N ASP A 92 -13.75 -11.71 9.73
CA ASP A 92 -14.22 -10.37 10.15
C ASP A 92 -13.61 -9.93 11.49
N SER A 93 -13.18 -10.89 12.31
CA SER A 93 -12.50 -10.60 13.57
C SER A 93 -11.09 -10.03 13.41
N CYS A 94 -10.50 -10.12 12.21
CA CYS A 94 -9.19 -9.54 11.95
C CYS A 94 -9.24 -8.02 11.92
N PRO A 95 -8.14 -7.34 12.30
CA PRO A 95 -8.08 -5.88 12.19
C PRO A 95 -8.29 -5.39 10.77
N GLY A 96 -8.89 -4.21 10.64
CA GLY A 96 -9.01 -3.52 9.37
C GLY A 96 -10.22 -3.89 8.54
N HIS A 97 -10.19 -3.45 7.32
CA HIS A 97 -11.28 -3.57 6.34
C HIS A 97 -10.81 -4.34 5.12
N GLY A 98 -11.70 -5.17 4.55
CA GLY A 98 -11.41 -5.91 3.33
C GLY A 98 -11.89 -5.20 2.07
N CYS A 99 -12.63 -4.15 2.23
CA CYS A 99 -13.15 -3.39 1.10
C CYS A 99 -13.54 -1.96 1.51
#